data_ce64a3fa03241fd0e3f759433e7d8508
#
_entry.id   ce64a3fa03241fd0e3f759433e7d8508
#
_cell.length_a   1.000
_cell.length_b   1.000
_cell.length_c   1.000
_cell.angle_alpha   90.00
_cell.angle_beta   90.00
_cell.angle_gamma   90.00
#
_symmetry.space_group_name_H-M   'P 1'
#
loop_
_entity.id
_entity.type
_entity.pdbx_description
1 polymer ?
#
loop_
_entity_poly.entity_id
_entity_poly.type
_entity_poly.pdbx_seq_one_letter_code
_entity_poly.pdbx_strand_id
1 'polypeptide(L)'
;LLYTRTAMRHVYADFVDRGAKPMRYLGGEYGSVIKEGDLARVCLAFPDVYDIGMSHLGTKIIYSLLNKDPAIACERAFAPWLDMEAELRLRDLPLVSLETQRPLHEFDVIGISLQYELTYTNMLTLLDLGGIPLRSADRAPDATLVLAGGPVASHPEPVAAFIDAAFIGEAEELLPGVVKAWAALRREIRAGTRTRPDALAELASKFLPPGVLNVVN
;
A
#
# COMPACT_ATOMS: atom_id res chain seq x y z
N LEU A 1 -9.82 21.16 28.55
CA LEU A 1 -9.06 19.91 28.70
C LEU A 1 -8.12 19.80 27.53
N LEU A 2 -6.86 20.21 27.73
CA LEU A 2 -5.77 20.07 26.76
C LEU A 2 -5.42 18.57 26.65
N TYR A 3 -5.74 17.96 25.52
CA TYR A 3 -5.19 16.67 25.14
C TYR A 3 -3.72 16.89 24.78
N THR A 4 -2.82 16.69 25.71
CA THR A 4 -1.39 16.50 25.44
C THR A 4 -1.21 15.10 24.84
N ARG A 5 -1.45 14.95 23.53
CA ARG A 5 -0.83 13.90 22.77
C ARG A 5 0.67 14.20 22.81
N THR A 6 1.45 13.37 23.49
CA THR A 6 2.91 13.39 23.32
C THR A 6 3.15 13.24 21.82
N ALA A 7 3.48 14.35 21.16
CA ALA A 7 3.72 14.34 19.73
C ALA A 7 4.95 13.44 19.51
N MET A 8 4.72 12.20 19.07
CA MET A 8 5.82 11.37 18.59
C MET A 8 6.47 12.16 17.44
N ARG A 9 7.78 12.37 17.58
CA ARG A 9 8.57 13.05 16.55
C ARG A 9 8.46 12.27 15.25
N HIS A 10 8.18 12.96 14.13
CA HIS A 10 8.10 12.32 12.82
C HIS A 10 9.39 11.54 12.52
N VAL A 11 9.28 10.34 11.94
CA VAL A 11 10.44 9.46 11.66
C VAL A 11 11.51 10.11 10.78
N TYR A 12 11.13 11.11 9.98
CA TYR A 12 12.03 11.86 9.10
C TYR A 12 12.42 13.24 9.64
N ALA A 13 12.03 13.60 10.88
CA ALA A 13 12.18 14.94 11.42
C ALA A 13 13.61 15.48 11.43
N ASP A 14 14.62 14.60 11.42
CA ASP A 14 16.03 15.00 11.47
C ASP A 14 16.62 15.47 10.13
N PHE A 15 15.91 15.20 9.03
CA PHE A 15 16.47 15.45 7.70
C PHE A 15 15.45 15.87 6.63
N VAL A 16 14.16 15.76 6.89
CA VAL A 16 13.11 16.03 5.89
C VAL A 16 13.17 17.47 5.35
N ASP A 17 13.64 18.41 6.16
CA ASP A 17 13.81 19.83 5.82
C ASP A 17 14.98 20.07 4.84
N ARG A 18 15.84 19.08 4.62
CA ARG A 18 16.91 19.13 3.61
C ARG A 18 16.40 18.89 2.19
N GLY A 19 15.22 18.27 2.06
CA GLY A 19 14.59 18.02 0.78
C GLY A 19 13.95 19.28 0.18
N ALA A 20 13.73 19.25 -1.13
CA ALA A 20 13.16 20.39 -1.87
C ALA A 20 11.72 20.73 -1.45
N LYS A 21 10.95 19.74 -1.00
CA LYS A 21 9.54 19.87 -0.59
C LYS A 21 9.21 18.99 0.61
N PRO A 22 9.61 19.37 1.84
CA PRO A 22 9.39 18.58 3.06
C PRO A 22 7.94 18.17 3.30
N MET A 23 7.00 19.06 2.97
CA MET A 23 5.56 18.84 3.19
C MET A 23 4.98 17.61 2.47
N ARG A 24 5.65 17.10 1.45
CA ARG A 24 5.24 15.86 0.76
C ARG A 24 5.26 14.62 1.65
N TYR A 25 6.00 14.66 2.75
CA TYR A 25 6.35 13.49 3.57
C TYR A 25 5.86 13.56 5.00
N LEU A 26 5.32 14.70 5.44
CA LEU A 26 4.98 14.92 6.85
C LEU A 26 3.56 14.49 7.22
N GLY A 27 2.69 14.29 6.25
CA GLY A 27 1.28 13.98 6.51
C GLY A 27 0.50 15.16 7.12
N GLY A 28 -0.64 14.85 7.74
CA GLY A 28 -1.49 15.87 8.37
C GLY A 28 -2.44 16.57 7.41
N GLU A 29 -2.69 15.99 6.24
CA GLU A 29 -3.60 16.53 5.24
C GLU A 29 -5.02 16.63 5.77
N TYR A 30 -5.74 17.65 5.30
CA TYR A 30 -7.16 17.78 5.58
C TYR A 30 -7.94 16.52 5.14
N GLY A 31 -8.73 15.97 6.05
CA GLY A 31 -9.49 14.75 5.79
C GLY A 31 -8.70 13.45 5.92
N SER A 32 -7.46 13.49 6.43
CA SER A 32 -6.73 12.28 6.81
C SER A 32 -7.46 11.53 7.92
N VAL A 33 -7.54 10.20 7.77
CA VAL A 33 -8.23 9.31 8.70
C VAL A 33 -7.22 8.41 9.39
N ILE A 34 -7.14 8.50 10.71
CA ILE A 34 -6.31 7.63 11.54
C ILE A 34 -7.23 6.75 12.37
N LYS A 35 -7.02 5.43 12.29
CA LYS A 35 -7.79 4.44 13.04
C LYS A 35 -6.86 3.56 13.87
N GLU A 36 -7.29 3.28 15.09
CA GLU A 36 -6.62 2.37 16.03
C GLU A 36 -7.36 1.04 16.14
N GLY A 37 -6.69 0.01 16.64
CA GLY A 37 -7.28 -1.30 16.90
C GLY A 37 -6.80 -2.39 15.92
N ASP A 38 -7.38 -3.58 16.09
CA ASP A 38 -7.12 -4.75 15.24
C ASP A 38 -7.97 -4.67 13.96
N LEU A 39 -7.49 -3.91 13.00
CA LEU A 39 -8.16 -3.62 11.73
C LEU A 39 -7.38 -4.23 10.57
N ALA A 40 -8.07 -4.51 9.47
CA ALA A 40 -7.41 -4.77 8.19
C ALA A 40 -6.71 -3.49 7.71
N ARG A 41 -5.39 -3.55 7.53
CA ARG A 41 -4.58 -2.38 7.18
C ARG A 41 -4.18 -2.42 5.73
N VAL A 42 -4.53 -1.38 5.01
CA VAL A 42 -4.17 -1.22 3.60
C VAL A 42 -3.49 0.12 3.38
N CYS A 43 -2.39 0.11 2.63
CA CYS A 43 -1.76 1.34 2.14
C CYS A 43 -2.01 1.47 0.63
N LEU A 44 -2.64 2.57 0.22
CA LEU A 44 -2.74 2.95 -1.18
C LEU A 44 -1.43 3.63 -1.58
N ALA A 45 -0.62 2.89 -2.33
CA ALA A 45 0.66 3.35 -2.83
C ALA A 45 0.49 3.86 -4.27
N PHE A 46 0.77 5.13 -4.48
CA PHE A 46 0.73 5.73 -5.81
C PHE A 46 2.16 5.90 -6.33
N PRO A 47 2.51 5.27 -7.46
CA PRO A 47 3.89 5.23 -7.95
C PRO A 47 4.28 6.51 -8.72
N ASP A 48 3.94 7.65 -8.16
CA ASP A 48 4.36 8.97 -8.58
C ASP A 48 4.46 9.87 -7.34
N VAL A 49 4.96 11.09 -7.53
CA VAL A 49 5.17 12.04 -6.43
C VAL A 49 3.85 12.47 -5.79
N TYR A 50 3.94 12.91 -4.54
CA TYR A 50 2.82 13.38 -3.73
C TYR A 50 1.91 14.36 -4.48
N ASP A 51 2.46 15.36 -5.17
CA ASP A 51 1.68 16.42 -5.87
C ASP A 51 0.73 15.79 -6.93
N ILE A 52 1.16 14.76 -7.62
CA ILE A 52 0.35 14.04 -8.62
C ILE A 52 -0.62 13.09 -7.95
N GLY A 53 -0.13 12.22 -7.05
CA GLY A 53 -0.96 11.21 -6.40
C GLY A 53 -2.06 11.79 -5.49
N MET A 54 -1.77 12.88 -4.76
CA MET A 54 -2.78 13.59 -3.96
C MET A 54 -3.82 14.32 -4.79
N SER A 55 -3.53 14.63 -6.05
CA SER A 55 -4.49 15.22 -6.98
C SER A 55 -5.37 14.18 -7.66
N HIS A 56 -4.98 12.90 -7.64
CA HIS A 56 -5.67 11.83 -8.37
C HIS A 56 -7.01 11.47 -7.71
N LEU A 57 -8.10 11.68 -8.48
CA LEU A 57 -9.47 11.50 -7.98
C LEU A 57 -9.78 10.05 -7.58
N GLY A 58 -9.36 9.06 -8.38
CA GLY A 58 -9.59 7.64 -8.10
C GLY A 58 -8.99 7.21 -6.75
N THR A 59 -7.76 7.65 -6.46
CA THR A 59 -7.12 7.37 -5.17
C THR A 59 -7.90 7.97 -4.00
N LYS A 60 -8.43 9.19 -4.15
CA LYS A 60 -9.27 9.84 -3.12
C LYS A 60 -10.59 9.10 -2.89
N ILE A 61 -11.23 8.63 -3.97
CA ILE A 61 -12.48 7.86 -3.89
C ILE A 61 -12.22 6.56 -3.13
N ILE A 62 -11.21 5.78 -3.53
CA ILE A 62 -10.87 4.50 -2.89
C ILE A 62 -10.44 4.72 -1.43
N TYR A 63 -9.63 5.72 -1.13
CA TYR A 63 -9.25 6.08 0.23
C TYR A 63 -10.46 6.38 1.12
N SER A 64 -11.39 7.20 0.62
CA SER A 64 -12.62 7.53 1.33
C SER A 64 -13.51 6.30 1.52
N LEU A 65 -13.67 5.49 0.48
CA LEU A 65 -14.46 4.27 0.51
C LEU A 65 -13.96 3.29 1.55
N LEU A 66 -12.67 2.94 1.52
CA LEU A 66 -12.07 1.99 2.45
C LEU A 66 -12.16 2.50 3.89
N ASN A 67 -11.96 3.80 4.10
CA ASN A 67 -12.06 4.39 5.43
C ASN A 67 -13.50 4.56 5.96
N LYS A 68 -14.54 4.40 5.13
CA LYS A 68 -15.94 4.31 5.60
C LYS A 68 -16.21 2.97 6.30
N ASP A 69 -15.51 1.89 5.93
CA ASP A 69 -15.64 0.60 6.61
C ASP A 69 -14.94 0.66 7.97
N PRO A 70 -15.64 0.45 9.09
CA PRO A 70 -15.04 0.52 10.43
C PRO A 70 -13.97 -0.56 10.67
N ALA A 71 -13.96 -1.65 9.91
CA ALA A 71 -13.00 -2.74 10.02
C ALA A 71 -11.72 -2.53 9.19
N ILE A 72 -11.61 -1.43 8.44
CA ILE A 72 -10.46 -1.14 7.58
C ILE A 72 -9.80 0.16 8.01
N ALA A 73 -8.47 0.16 8.11
CA ALA A 73 -7.63 1.36 8.18
C ALA A 73 -6.87 1.50 6.86
N CYS A 74 -7.21 2.52 6.10
CA CYS A 74 -6.56 2.84 4.82
C CYS A 74 -5.67 4.06 4.98
N GLU A 75 -4.41 3.92 4.58
CA GLU A 75 -3.39 4.96 4.60
C GLU A 75 -2.80 5.15 3.19
N ARG A 76 -1.96 6.17 3.00
CA ARG A 76 -1.42 6.53 1.69
C ARG A 76 0.09 6.61 1.70
N ALA A 77 0.70 6.24 0.59
CA ALA A 77 2.12 6.47 0.33
C ALA A 77 2.34 6.88 -1.13
N PHE A 78 3.39 7.64 -1.38
CA PHE A 78 3.75 8.15 -2.70
C PHE A 78 5.22 7.87 -2.98
N ALA A 79 5.57 7.75 -4.26
CA ALA A 79 6.98 7.63 -4.62
C ALA A 79 7.75 8.89 -4.17
N PRO A 80 8.87 8.73 -3.45
CA PRO A 80 9.67 9.87 -3.04
C PRO A 80 10.35 10.51 -4.25
N TRP A 81 10.64 11.80 -4.15
CA TRP A 81 11.52 12.45 -5.10
C TRP A 81 12.97 12.01 -4.86
N LEU A 82 13.85 12.23 -5.83
CA LEU A 82 15.22 11.72 -5.82
C LEU A 82 16.03 12.13 -4.58
N ASP A 83 15.83 13.34 -4.06
CA ASP A 83 16.49 13.84 -2.86
C ASP A 83 16.07 13.05 -1.61
N MET A 84 14.77 12.80 -1.46
CA MET A 84 14.26 12.03 -0.34
C MET A 84 14.60 10.54 -0.46
N GLU A 85 14.58 9.98 -1.68
CA GLU A 85 15.03 8.62 -1.92
C GLU A 85 16.49 8.45 -1.48
N ALA A 86 17.37 9.38 -1.87
CA ALA A 86 18.77 9.36 -1.48
C ALA A 86 18.96 9.41 0.05
N GLU A 87 18.20 10.24 0.75
CA GLU A 87 18.26 10.34 2.22
C GLU A 87 17.75 9.06 2.90
N LEU A 88 16.67 8.44 2.40
CA LEU A 88 16.15 7.19 2.93
C LEU A 88 17.18 6.06 2.78
N ARG A 89 17.79 5.92 1.60
CA ARG A 89 18.83 4.92 1.33
C ARG A 89 20.08 5.15 2.18
N LEU A 90 20.54 6.42 2.30
CA LEU A 90 21.71 6.76 3.10
C LEU A 90 21.55 6.39 4.58
N ARG A 91 20.32 6.48 5.10
CA ARG A 91 20.03 6.26 6.52
C ARG A 91 19.47 4.87 6.82
N ASP A 92 19.28 4.03 5.81
CA ASP A 92 18.61 2.75 5.93
C ASP A 92 17.22 2.88 6.61
N LEU A 93 16.47 3.90 6.22
CA LEU A 93 15.13 4.16 6.72
C LEU A 93 14.08 3.74 5.71
N PRO A 94 13.00 3.06 6.13
CA PRO A 94 11.93 2.66 5.23
C PRO A 94 11.07 3.85 4.79
N LEU A 95 10.47 3.72 3.61
CA LEU A 95 9.35 4.55 3.22
C LEU A 95 8.14 4.21 4.11
N VAL A 96 7.50 5.25 4.66
CA VAL A 96 6.36 5.11 5.55
C VAL A 96 5.11 5.78 4.97
N SER A 97 3.94 5.36 5.46
CA SER A 97 2.66 5.99 5.14
C SER A 97 2.55 7.41 5.72
N LEU A 98 1.70 8.25 5.12
CA LEU A 98 1.49 9.63 5.56
C LEU A 98 0.72 9.75 6.87
N GLU A 99 -0.24 8.86 7.13
CA GLU A 99 -1.17 9.00 8.24
C GLU A 99 -0.54 8.62 9.59
N THR A 100 0.06 7.44 9.67
CA THR A 100 0.62 6.92 10.94
C THR A 100 2.12 6.69 10.92
N GLN A 101 2.79 7.03 9.82
CA GLN A 101 4.23 6.80 9.64
C GLN A 101 4.61 5.31 9.79
N ARG A 102 3.72 4.44 9.33
CA ARG A 102 3.92 2.99 9.35
C ARG A 102 4.76 2.55 8.15
N PRO A 103 5.80 1.72 8.34
CA PRO A 103 6.53 1.09 7.24
C PRO A 103 5.60 0.27 6.33
N LEU A 104 5.83 0.32 5.01
CA LEU A 104 4.89 -0.30 4.05
C LEU A 104 4.78 -1.83 4.22
N HIS A 105 5.86 -2.51 4.60
CA HIS A 105 5.84 -3.97 4.84
C HIS A 105 4.97 -4.40 6.04
N GLU A 106 4.58 -3.48 6.91
CA GLU A 106 3.71 -3.79 8.07
C GLU A 106 2.22 -3.82 7.72
N PHE A 107 1.82 -3.30 6.56
CA PHE A 107 0.43 -3.37 6.10
C PHE A 107 0.04 -4.79 5.69
N ASP A 108 -1.26 -5.11 5.76
CA ASP A 108 -1.76 -6.37 5.23
C ASP A 108 -1.77 -6.35 3.71
N VAL A 109 -2.15 -5.22 3.11
CA VAL A 109 -2.22 -5.03 1.67
C VAL A 109 -1.53 -3.72 1.28
N ILE A 110 -0.74 -3.77 0.22
CA ILE A 110 -0.29 -2.59 -0.53
C ILE A 110 -1.07 -2.57 -1.84
N GLY A 111 -1.97 -1.61 -1.97
CA GLY A 111 -2.72 -1.37 -3.21
C GLY A 111 -2.00 -0.36 -4.08
N ILE A 112 -1.44 -0.81 -5.19
CA ILE A 112 -0.68 0.05 -6.12
C ILE A 112 -1.59 0.50 -7.26
N SER A 113 -1.71 1.82 -7.45
CA SER A 113 -2.52 2.41 -8.51
C SER A 113 -1.68 2.66 -9.76
N LEU A 114 -1.71 1.74 -10.71
CA LEU A 114 -0.95 1.81 -11.96
C LEU A 114 -1.76 2.56 -13.03
N GLN A 115 -1.40 3.81 -13.30
CA GLN A 115 -2.11 4.67 -14.25
C GLN A 115 -1.54 4.60 -15.66
N TYR A 116 -0.24 4.41 -15.78
CA TYR A 116 0.50 4.31 -17.05
C TYR A 116 1.85 3.59 -16.82
N GLU A 117 2.42 3.05 -17.88
CA GLU A 117 3.56 2.12 -17.83
C GLU A 117 4.87 2.79 -17.35
N LEU A 118 5.02 4.10 -17.54
CA LEU A 118 6.21 4.83 -17.07
C LEU A 118 6.36 4.81 -15.54
N THR A 119 5.30 4.46 -14.80
CA THR A 119 5.34 4.34 -13.34
C THR A 119 5.85 2.99 -12.82
N TYR A 120 6.13 2.02 -13.69
CA TYR A 120 6.56 0.69 -13.26
C TYR A 120 7.87 0.72 -12.46
N THR A 121 8.85 1.54 -12.86
CA THR A 121 10.09 1.70 -12.09
C THR A 121 9.86 2.34 -10.73
N ASN A 122 8.96 3.31 -10.65
CA ASN A 122 8.59 3.94 -9.37
C ASN A 122 7.84 2.95 -8.46
N MET A 123 7.05 2.04 -9.02
CA MET A 123 6.44 0.94 -8.26
C MET A 123 7.53 0.09 -7.59
N LEU A 124 8.59 -0.26 -8.32
CA LEU A 124 9.72 -1.02 -7.75
C LEU A 124 10.42 -0.21 -6.65
N THR A 125 10.62 1.09 -6.84
CA THR A 125 11.17 1.99 -5.80
C THR A 125 10.28 2.00 -4.54
N LEU A 126 8.96 2.06 -4.70
CA LEU A 126 8.01 1.99 -3.56
C LEU A 126 8.14 0.67 -2.79
N LEU A 127 8.24 -0.46 -3.47
CA LEU A 127 8.40 -1.77 -2.85
C LEU A 127 9.75 -1.87 -2.11
N ASP A 128 10.83 -1.50 -2.77
CA ASP A 128 12.19 -1.56 -2.24
C ASP A 128 12.34 -0.70 -0.98
N LEU A 129 12.02 0.59 -1.08
CA LEU A 129 12.06 1.51 0.06
C LEU A 129 11.02 1.14 1.14
N GLY A 130 9.92 0.50 0.77
CA GLY A 130 8.91 0.01 1.70
C GLY A 130 9.32 -1.25 2.47
N GLY A 131 10.51 -1.80 2.19
CA GLY A 131 11.01 -3.03 2.81
C GLY A 131 10.26 -4.28 2.35
N ILE A 132 9.72 -4.28 1.12
CA ILE A 132 8.97 -5.38 0.52
C ILE A 132 9.84 -6.03 -0.54
N PRO A 133 10.13 -7.34 -0.45
CA PRO A 133 10.89 -8.03 -1.48
C PRO A 133 10.27 -7.82 -2.86
N LEU A 134 11.10 -7.42 -3.83
CA LEU A 134 10.61 -7.02 -5.15
C LEU A 134 9.85 -8.16 -5.82
N ARG A 135 10.46 -9.34 -5.92
CA ARG A 135 9.81 -10.49 -6.54
C ARG A 135 8.78 -11.11 -5.59
N SER A 136 7.60 -11.40 -6.09
CA SER A 136 6.56 -12.08 -5.32
C SER A 136 7.02 -13.45 -4.79
N ALA A 137 7.84 -14.16 -5.56
CA ALA A 137 8.42 -15.46 -5.17
C ALA A 137 9.38 -15.40 -3.98
N ASP A 138 9.99 -14.24 -3.72
CA ASP A 138 10.95 -14.05 -2.63
C ASP A 138 10.28 -13.59 -1.32
N ARG A 139 8.96 -13.41 -1.33
CA ARG A 139 8.20 -12.94 -0.17
C ARG A 139 7.99 -14.05 0.85
N ALA A 140 8.20 -13.72 2.13
CA ALA A 140 7.85 -14.63 3.22
C ALA A 140 6.36 -15.02 3.19
N PRO A 141 5.99 -16.18 3.72
CA PRO A 141 4.61 -16.67 3.69
C PRO A 141 3.59 -15.64 4.22
N ASP A 142 3.92 -14.92 5.28
CA ASP A 142 3.08 -13.90 5.92
C ASP A 142 3.38 -12.47 5.47
N ALA A 143 4.16 -12.28 4.41
CA ALA A 143 4.43 -10.95 3.86
C ALA A 143 3.14 -10.27 3.40
N THR A 144 3.19 -8.93 3.33
CA THR A 144 2.10 -8.11 2.78
C THR A 144 1.69 -8.58 1.37
N LEU A 145 0.42 -8.43 1.03
CA LEU A 145 -0.08 -8.64 -0.33
C LEU A 145 0.18 -7.40 -1.17
N VAL A 146 0.83 -7.58 -2.30
CA VAL A 146 1.00 -6.51 -3.29
C VAL A 146 -0.07 -6.67 -4.37
N LEU A 147 -1.05 -5.77 -4.33
CA LEU A 147 -2.21 -5.75 -5.23
C LEU A 147 -2.08 -4.58 -6.20
N ALA A 148 -1.98 -4.83 -7.48
CA ALA A 148 -1.98 -3.79 -8.51
C ALA A 148 -3.40 -3.53 -9.01
N GLY A 149 -3.77 -2.27 -9.18
CA GLY A 149 -5.02 -1.83 -9.78
C GLY A 149 -4.80 -0.63 -10.68
N GLY A 150 -5.85 -0.16 -11.33
CA GLY A 150 -5.78 0.96 -12.28
C GLY A 150 -5.78 0.52 -13.74
N PRO A 151 -5.78 1.47 -14.70
CA PRO A 151 -5.99 1.18 -16.12
C PRO A 151 -5.02 0.16 -16.72
N VAL A 152 -3.72 0.24 -16.36
CA VAL A 152 -2.71 -0.67 -16.93
C VAL A 152 -2.58 -1.99 -16.19
N ALA A 153 -3.29 -2.17 -15.07
CA ALA A 153 -3.35 -3.45 -14.36
C ALA A 153 -4.07 -4.56 -15.16
N SER A 154 -4.82 -4.19 -16.21
CA SER A 154 -5.43 -5.14 -17.16
C SER A 154 -4.41 -5.87 -18.05
N HIS A 155 -3.18 -5.36 -18.12
CA HIS A 155 -2.05 -5.96 -18.85
C HIS A 155 -0.86 -6.08 -17.89
N PRO A 156 -0.93 -6.98 -16.90
CA PRO A 156 0.01 -7.00 -15.78
C PRO A 156 1.34 -7.68 -16.13
N GLU A 157 1.49 -8.28 -17.31
CA GLU A 157 2.64 -9.11 -17.70
C GLU A 157 4.00 -8.45 -17.43
N PRO A 158 4.21 -7.15 -17.74
CA PRO A 158 5.52 -6.52 -17.49
C PRO A 158 5.90 -6.46 -16.01
N VAL A 159 4.91 -6.44 -15.11
CA VAL A 159 5.10 -6.32 -13.65
C VAL A 159 4.68 -7.57 -12.89
N ALA A 160 4.24 -8.62 -13.58
CA ALA A 160 3.70 -9.84 -13.01
C ALA A 160 4.61 -10.47 -11.93
N ALA A 161 5.93 -10.48 -12.17
CA ALA A 161 6.88 -11.02 -11.21
C ALA A 161 6.99 -10.23 -9.90
N PHE A 162 6.43 -9.03 -9.83
CA PHE A 162 6.57 -8.08 -8.70
C PHE A 162 5.27 -7.85 -7.93
N ILE A 163 4.14 -8.33 -8.42
CA ILE A 163 2.84 -8.25 -7.77
C ILE A 163 2.34 -9.64 -7.39
N ASP A 164 1.47 -9.73 -6.38
CA ASP A 164 0.83 -10.99 -6.01
C ASP A 164 -0.50 -11.18 -6.78
N ALA A 165 -1.17 -10.07 -7.08
CA ALA A 165 -2.43 -10.10 -7.82
C ALA A 165 -2.69 -8.77 -8.56
N ALA A 166 -3.46 -8.84 -9.65
CA ALA A 166 -4.00 -7.68 -10.36
C ALA A 166 -5.51 -7.57 -10.11
N PHE A 167 -5.97 -6.40 -9.67
CA PHE A 167 -7.38 -6.08 -9.51
C PHE A 167 -7.88 -5.35 -10.75
N ILE A 168 -8.78 -6.01 -11.49
CA ILE A 168 -9.31 -5.52 -12.76
C ILE A 168 -10.80 -5.24 -12.58
N GLY A 169 -11.23 -4.03 -12.89
CA GLY A 169 -12.64 -3.60 -12.78
C GLY A 169 -12.87 -2.56 -11.68
N GLU A 170 -14.14 -2.38 -11.32
CA GLU A 170 -14.57 -1.38 -10.35
C GLU A 170 -14.20 -1.82 -8.91
N ALA A 171 -13.40 -0.99 -8.25
CA ALA A 171 -12.88 -1.30 -6.92
C ALA A 171 -13.90 -1.10 -5.80
N GLU A 172 -14.95 -0.31 -6.04
CA GLU A 172 -15.87 0.21 -5.03
C GLU A 172 -16.63 -0.90 -4.29
N GLU A 173 -17.02 -1.94 -4.99
CA GLU A 173 -17.83 -3.00 -4.39
C GLU A 173 -16.99 -4.10 -3.74
N LEU A 174 -15.91 -4.50 -4.38
CA LEU A 174 -15.18 -5.72 -4.01
C LEU A 174 -13.91 -5.49 -3.20
N LEU A 175 -13.22 -4.37 -3.41
CA LEU A 175 -11.93 -4.11 -2.77
C LEU A 175 -11.99 -4.15 -1.22
N PRO A 176 -13.03 -3.61 -0.54
CA PRO A 176 -13.14 -3.76 0.92
C PRO A 176 -13.21 -5.22 1.37
N GLY A 177 -13.89 -6.06 0.58
CA GLY A 177 -13.97 -7.51 0.82
C GLY A 177 -12.62 -8.19 0.67
N VAL A 178 -11.87 -7.88 -0.39
CA VAL A 178 -10.52 -8.39 -0.65
C VAL A 178 -9.57 -8.05 0.50
N VAL A 179 -9.56 -6.78 0.94
CA VAL A 179 -8.68 -6.30 2.03
C VAL A 179 -8.97 -7.05 3.33
N LYS A 180 -10.24 -7.18 3.71
CA LYS A 180 -10.63 -7.89 4.95
C LYS A 180 -10.34 -9.40 4.86
N ALA A 181 -10.61 -10.02 3.72
CA ALA A 181 -10.35 -11.43 3.52
C ALA A 181 -8.85 -11.73 3.61
N TRP A 182 -8.01 -10.92 2.94
CA TRP A 182 -6.57 -11.13 3.02
C TRP A 182 -6.02 -10.92 4.44
N ALA A 183 -6.46 -9.89 5.15
CA ALA A 183 -6.05 -9.67 6.53
C ALA A 183 -6.39 -10.87 7.45
N ALA A 184 -7.53 -11.51 7.24
CA ALA A 184 -7.91 -12.72 7.96
C ALA A 184 -7.01 -13.91 7.57
N LEU A 185 -6.83 -14.16 6.29
CA LEU A 185 -5.97 -15.23 5.76
C LEU A 185 -4.51 -15.06 6.22
N ARG A 186 -4.00 -13.83 6.24
CA ARG A 186 -2.65 -13.54 6.74
C ARG A 186 -2.49 -13.90 8.22
N ARG A 187 -3.52 -13.70 9.05
CA ARG A 187 -3.49 -14.15 10.45
C ARG A 187 -3.42 -15.68 10.55
N GLU A 188 -4.15 -16.41 9.70
CA GLU A 188 -4.08 -17.87 9.64
C GLU A 188 -2.69 -18.37 9.20
N ILE A 189 -2.07 -17.69 8.24
CA ILE A 189 -0.69 -17.98 7.82
C ILE A 189 0.29 -17.78 9.00
N ARG A 190 0.19 -16.67 9.71
CA ARG A 190 0.99 -16.38 10.90
C ARG A 190 0.78 -17.40 12.03
N ALA A 191 -0.43 -17.92 12.16
CA ALA A 191 -0.75 -19.00 13.11
C ALA A 191 -0.28 -20.38 12.65
N GLY A 192 0.28 -20.52 11.43
CA GLY A 192 0.74 -21.78 10.86
C GLY A 192 -0.40 -22.73 10.44
N THR A 193 -1.63 -22.24 10.35
CA THR A 193 -2.82 -23.03 9.98
C THR A 193 -3.12 -23.01 8.48
N ARG A 194 -2.41 -22.17 7.72
CA ARG A 194 -2.59 -22.02 6.27
C ARG A 194 -1.28 -21.69 5.57
N THR A 195 -1.14 -22.09 4.32
CA THR A 195 -0.03 -21.66 3.46
C THR A 195 -0.40 -20.42 2.65
N ARG A 196 0.62 -19.66 2.19
CA ARG A 196 0.37 -18.51 1.30
C ARG A 196 -0.27 -18.89 -0.04
N PRO A 197 0.14 -19.96 -0.74
CA PRO A 197 -0.51 -20.41 -1.96
C PRO A 197 -2.00 -20.74 -1.76
N ASP A 198 -2.35 -21.46 -0.67
CA ASP A 198 -3.75 -21.78 -0.37
C ASP A 198 -4.58 -20.52 -0.08
N ALA A 199 -3.99 -19.56 0.62
CA ALA A 199 -4.64 -18.28 0.91
C ALA A 199 -4.89 -17.47 -0.36
N LEU A 200 -3.92 -17.41 -1.26
CA LEU A 200 -4.07 -16.74 -2.57
C LEU A 200 -5.12 -17.44 -3.44
N ALA A 201 -5.12 -18.77 -3.48
CA ALA A 201 -6.12 -19.54 -4.21
C ALA A 201 -7.54 -19.31 -3.67
N GLU A 202 -7.71 -19.26 -2.34
CA GLU A 202 -9.00 -18.95 -1.72
C GLU A 202 -9.43 -17.50 -2.03
N LEU A 203 -8.53 -16.54 -1.90
CA LEU A 203 -8.80 -15.14 -2.23
C LEU A 203 -9.28 -15.03 -3.68
N ALA A 204 -8.55 -15.67 -4.60
CA ALA A 204 -8.92 -15.74 -6.01
C ALA A 204 -10.31 -16.35 -6.20
N SER A 205 -10.60 -17.51 -5.66
CA SER A 205 -11.88 -18.19 -5.81
C SER A 205 -13.07 -17.39 -5.29
N LYS A 206 -12.85 -16.62 -4.22
CA LYS A 206 -13.91 -15.85 -3.54
C LYS A 206 -14.23 -14.55 -4.27
N PHE A 207 -13.25 -13.92 -4.89
CA PHE A 207 -13.37 -12.60 -5.52
C PHE A 207 -13.16 -12.64 -7.04
N LEU A 208 -13.06 -13.85 -7.64
CA LEU A 208 -13.02 -14.06 -9.08
C LEU A 208 -14.40 -14.45 -9.62
N PRO A 209 -15.33 -13.51 -9.85
CA PRO A 209 -16.05 -13.56 -11.09
C PRO A 209 -15.05 -13.24 -12.22
N PRO A 210 -15.27 -13.72 -13.46
CA PRO A 210 -14.32 -13.50 -14.56
C PRO A 210 -13.94 -12.02 -14.65
N GLY A 211 -12.66 -11.70 -14.43
CA GLY A 211 -12.10 -10.38 -14.65
C GLY A 211 -11.74 -9.53 -13.44
N VAL A 212 -11.95 -9.96 -12.19
CA VAL A 212 -11.74 -9.06 -11.03
C VAL A 212 -10.40 -9.25 -10.32
N LEU A 213 -9.90 -10.44 -10.19
CA LEU A 213 -8.60 -10.69 -9.54
C LEU A 213 -7.83 -11.75 -10.32
N ASN A 214 -6.77 -11.40 -11.01
CA ASN A 214 -5.81 -12.36 -11.56
C ASN A 214 -4.68 -12.54 -10.55
N VAL A 215 -4.55 -13.74 -9.97
CA VAL A 215 -3.36 -14.13 -9.22
C VAL A 215 -2.26 -14.38 -10.22
N VAL A 216 -1.19 -13.62 -10.13
CA VAL A 216 -0.06 -13.70 -11.03
C VAL A 216 1.01 -14.55 -10.36
N ASN A 217 1.20 -15.76 -10.86
CA ASN A 217 2.31 -16.67 -10.52
C ASN A 217 2.91 -17.26 -11.72
#